data_3c4c70e713c2b3feed5ad9231eb179fd
#
_entry.id   3c4c70e713c2b3feed5ad9231eb179fd
#
_cell.length_a   1.000
_cell.length_b   1.000
_cell.length_c   1.000
_cell.angle_alpha   90.00
_cell.angle_beta   90.00
_cell.angle_gamma   90.00
#
_symmetry.space_group_name_H-M   'P 1'
#
loop_
_entity.id
_entity.type
_entity.pdbx_description
1 polymer ?
#
loop_
_entity_poly.entity_id
_entity_poly.type
_entity_poly.pdbx_seq_one_letter_code
_entity_poly.pdbx_strand_id
1 'polypeptide(L)'
;MKNLYIHGSFMNDNYGDYLLFERVYNICNKFSDDYYVYSSDVSSFYDNFMSFNRKSKKEAIDEADVIVLAGGGYFGEPPKMKLLWNIRFLIKHALPIYKATRRKVPVCVVGLGVGPLSLYVSRLITKFIFNNAEIVCVRDQESKEFLLSCGVDRDILCFPDIMMGAT
;
A
#
# COMPACT_ATOMS: atom_id res chain seq x y z
N MET A 1 5.73 -13.70 -17.95
CA MET A 1 5.59 -13.52 -16.51
C MET A 1 5.21 -12.06 -16.26
N LYS A 2 4.15 -11.80 -15.52
CA LYS A 2 3.67 -10.44 -15.20
C LYS A 2 4.43 -9.87 -14.01
N ASN A 3 4.50 -8.55 -13.89
CA ASN A 3 5.19 -7.84 -12.83
C ASN A 3 4.22 -7.47 -11.70
N LEU A 4 4.43 -7.98 -10.49
CA LEU A 4 3.66 -7.65 -9.29
C LEU A 4 4.50 -6.79 -8.35
N TYR A 5 4.08 -5.55 -8.17
CA TYR A 5 4.74 -4.59 -7.30
C TYR A 5 4.04 -4.49 -5.94
N ILE A 6 4.79 -4.76 -4.87
CA ILE A 6 4.32 -4.53 -3.50
C ILE A 6 4.76 -3.13 -3.07
N HIS A 7 3.78 -2.24 -2.89
CA HIS A 7 3.98 -0.87 -2.43
C HIS A 7 3.61 -0.73 -0.96
N GLY A 8 4.47 -0.05 -0.19
CA GLY A 8 4.25 0.22 1.22
C GLY A 8 5.22 1.25 1.78
N SER A 9 5.26 1.41 3.09
CA SER A 9 6.19 2.28 3.81
C SER A 9 7.19 1.43 4.60
N PHE A 10 8.15 0.83 3.90
CA PHE A 10 9.09 -0.16 4.44
C PHE A 10 10.51 0.40 4.63
N MET A 11 10.66 1.72 4.63
CA MET A 11 11.96 2.40 4.75
C MET A 11 12.54 2.45 6.16
N ASN A 12 11.73 2.16 7.16
CA ASN A 12 12.14 2.21 8.57
C ASN A 12 12.63 0.84 9.04
N ASP A 13 13.61 0.85 9.93
CA ASP A 13 14.13 -0.35 10.60
C ASP A 13 13.16 -0.76 11.72
N ASN A 14 11.93 -1.07 11.34
CA ASN A 14 10.84 -1.45 12.23
C ASN A 14 10.49 -2.92 12.00
N TYR A 15 10.63 -3.71 13.03
CA TYR A 15 10.37 -5.15 12.97
C TYR A 15 8.90 -5.48 12.68
N GLY A 16 7.97 -4.65 13.14
CA GLY A 16 6.54 -4.81 12.82
C GLY A 16 6.24 -4.60 11.33
N ASP A 17 6.84 -3.56 10.73
CA ASP A 17 6.71 -3.30 9.30
C ASP A 17 7.41 -4.40 8.47
N TYR A 18 8.54 -4.95 8.97
CA TYR A 18 9.22 -6.10 8.36
C TYR A 18 8.29 -7.33 8.32
N LEU A 19 7.70 -7.73 9.45
CA LEU A 19 6.81 -8.89 9.51
C LEU A 19 5.61 -8.75 8.56
N LEU A 20 5.07 -7.54 8.49
CA LEU A 20 3.98 -7.23 7.56
C LEU A 20 4.42 -7.37 6.09
N PHE A 21 5.58 -6.83 5.75
CA PHE A 21 6.18 -6.97 4.43
C PHE A 21 6.44 -8.43 4.08
N GLU A 22 7.10 -9.17 4.97
CA GLU A 22 7.40 -10.61 4.81
C GLU A 22 6.12 -11.41 4.53
N ARG A 23 5.07 -11.17 5.31
CA ARG A 23 3.80 -11.86 5.15
C ARG A 23 3.17 -11.62 3.79
N VAL A 24 3.07 -10.35 3.38
CA VAL A 24 2.50 -9.98 2.07
C VAL A 24 3.38 -10.52 0.94
N TYR A 25 4.71 -10.37 1.04
CA TYR A 25 5.64 -10.88 0.04
C TYR A 25 5.51 -12.39 -0.15
N ASN A 26 5.47 -13.15 0.95
CA ASN A 26 5.34 -14.61 0.91
C ASN A 26 4.00 -15.05 0.33
N ILE A 27 2.90 -14.32 0.61
CA ILE A 27 1.59 -14.61 -0.01
C ILE A 27 1.66 -14.36 -1.52
N CYS A 28 2.17 -13.21 -1.94
CA CYS A 28 2.29 -12.88 -3.36
C CYS A 28 3.25 -13.84 -4.09
N ASN A 29 4.33 -14.25 -3.44
CA ASN A 29 5.32 -15.14 -4.02
C ASN A 29 4.82 -16.59 -4.24
N LYS A 30 3.68 -16.97 -3.64
CA LYS A 30 3.00 -18.23 -3.99
C LYS A 30 2.49 -18.27 -5.44
N PHE A 31 2.40 -17.11 -6.09
CA PHE A 31 2.03 -16.95 -7.49
C PHE A 31 3.25 -16.67 -8.39
N SER A 32 4.45 -17.05 -7.95
CA SER A 32 5.72 -16.79 -8.69
C SER A 32 5.80 -17.44 -10.05
N ASP A 33 5.01 -18.47 -10.32
CA ASP A 33 4.92 -19.08 -11.66
C ASP A 33 4.34 -18.11 -12.70
N ASP A 34 3.43 -17.24 -12.28
CA ASP A 34 2.75 -16.25 -13.14
C ASP A 34 3.32 -14.84 -12.98
N TYR A 35 3.86 -14.52 -11.79
CA TYR A 35 4.26 -13.16 -11.42
C TYR A 35 5.69 -13.09 -10.92
N TYR A 36 6.44 -12.10 -11.44
CA TYR A 36 7.68 -11.63 -10.83
C TYR A 36 7.35 -10.63 -9.72
N VAL A 37 7.49 -11.07 -8.47
CA VAL A 37 7.15 -10.27 -7.29
C VAL A 37 8.34 -9.43 -6.85
N TYR A 38 8.14 -8.14 -6.64
CA TYR A 38 9.19 -7.22 -6.19
C TYR A 38 8.63 -6.06 -5.37
N SER A 39 9.53 -5.33 -4.71
CA SER A 39 9.21 -4.10 -3.99
C SER A 39 10.23 -3.01 -4.28
N SER A 40 9.98 -1.80 -3.77
CA SER A 40 10.89 -0.66 -3.82
C SER A 40 10.92 0.03 -2.46
N ASP A 41 11.95 0.89 -2.24
CA ASP A 41 12.05 1.70 -1.01
C ASP A 41 11.92 0.85 0.28
N VAL A 42 12.58 -0.32 0.31
CA VAL A 42 12.62 -1.21 1.48
C VAL A 42 13.97 -1.06 2.16
N SER A 43 13.97 -0.94 3.51
CA SER A 43 15.18 -0.84 4.31
C SER A 43 16.10 -2.05 4.13
N SER A 44 17.42 -1.82 4.14
CA SER A 44 18.43 -2.89 4.16
C SER A 44 18.38 -3.72 5.45
N PHE A 45 17.74 -3.23 6.50
CA PHE A 45 17.47 -3.99 7.71
C PHE A 45 16.77 -5.32 7.42
N TYR A 46 15.89 -5.37 6.41
CA TYR A 46 15.12 -6.56 6.04
C TYR A 46 15.98 -7.64 5.39
N ASP A 47 17.13 -7.28 4.82
CA ASP A 47 18.06 -8.26 4.21
C ASP A 47 18.68 -9.21 5.23
N ASN A 48 18.63 -8.86 6.53
CA ASN A 48 19.11 -9.74 7.60
C ASN A 48 18.16 -10.93 7.85
N PHE A 49 16.95 -10.88 7.33
CA PHE A 49 15.89 -11.85 7.65
C PHE A 49 15.35 -12.59 6.43
N MET A 50 15.33 -11.96 5.24
CA MET A 50 14.80 -12.57 4.03
C MET A 50 15.42 -12.02 2.76
N SER A 51 15.38 -12.81 1.69
CA SER A 51 15.74 -12.37 0.35
C SER A 51 14.50 -12.02 -0.43
N PHE A 52 14.52 -10.91 -1.18
CA PHE A 52 13.42 -10.47 -2.04
C PHE A 52 13.93 -9.61 -3.19
N ASN A 53 13.11 -9.49 -4.23
CA ASN A 53 13.48 -8.70 -5.41
C ASN A 53 13.22 -7.22 -5.18
N ARG A 54 14.17 -6.38 -5.60
CA ARG A 54 14.07 -4.92 -5.54
C ARG A 54 14.17 -4.29 -6.92
N LYS A 55 13.42 -3.20 -7.10
CA LYS A 55 13.58 -2.27 -8.22
C LYS A 55 13.65 -0.84 -7.68
N SER A 56 14.18 0.08 -8.47
CA SER A 56 14.01 1.50 -8.16
C SER A 56 12.52 1.84 -8.16
N LYS A 57 12.12 2.85 -7.41
CA LYS A 57 10.71 3.24 -7.28
C LYS A 57 10.07 3.58 -8.63
N LYS A 58 10.82 4.23 -9.50
CA LYS A 58 10.34 4.60 -10.83
C LYS A 58 10.09 3.35 -11.66
N GLU A 59 11.07 2.46 -11.78
CA GLU A 59 10.93 1.20 -12.49
C GLU A 59 9.79 0.35 -11.91
N ALA A 60 9.72 0.27 -10.58
CA ALA A 60 8.70 -0.52 -9.90
C ALA A 60 7.28 -0.14 -10.30
N ILE A 61 6.99 1.16 -10.42
CA ILE A 61 5.67 1.67 -10.78
C ILE A 61 5.44 1.65 -12.30
N ASP A 62 6.48 1.93 -13.08
CA ASP A 62 6.35 2.00 -14.54
C ASP A 62 6.19 0.63 -15.18
N GLU A 63 6.79 -0.40 -14.60
CA GLU A 63 6.77 -1.77 -15.12
C GLU A 63 5.69 -2.66 -14.45
N ALA A 64 4.97 -2.17 -13.44
CA ALA A 64 3.97 -2.96 -12.75
C ALA A 64 2.78 -3.32 -13.65
N ASP A 65 2.46 -4.60 -13.71
CA ASP A 65 1.20 -5.12 -14.27
C ASP A 65 0.10 -5.21 -13.19
N VAL A 66 0.50 -5.35 -11.93
CA VAL A 66 -0.38 -5.34 -10.74
C VAL A 66 0.33 -4.63 -9.59
N ILE A 67 -0.40 -3.85 -8.82
CA ILE A 67 0.12 -3.19 -7.61
C ILE A 67 -0.65 -3.68 -6.39
N VAL A 68 0.08 -4.15 -5.38
CA VAL A 68 -0.47 -4.48 -4.06
C VAL A 68 -0.07 -3.36 -3.10
N LEU A 69 -1.05 -2.60 -2.60
CA LEU A 69 -0.85 -1.68 -1.49
C LEU A 69 -0.88 -2.50 -0.20
N ALA A 70 0.30 -2.79 0.30
CA ALA A 70 0.46 -3.58 1.51
C ALA A 70 0.26 -2.73 2.77
N GLY A 71 -0.13 -3.35 3.85
CA GLY A 71 -0.48 -2.77 5.13
C GLY A 71 0.46 -1.69 5.68
N GLY A 72 0.17 -1.24 6.87
CA GLY A 72 0.79 -0.07 7.49
C GLY A 72 -0.13 1.14 7.50
N GLY A 73 0.30 2.22 8.15
CA GLY A 73 -0.51 3.43 8.34
C GLY A 73 -0.10 4.62 7.45
N TYR A 74 0.54 4.39 6.33
CA TYR A 74 1.09 5.47 5.49
C TYR A 74 0.02 6.23 4.67
N PHE A 75 -1.23 5.83 4.71
CA PHE A 75 -2.40 6.58 4.24
C PHE A 75 -3.10 7.36 5.37
N GLY A 76 -2.43 7.60 6.48
CA GLY A 76 -2.91 8.40 7.60
C GLY A 76 -1.88 9.44 8.05
N GLU A 77 -2.32 10.66 8.35
CA GLU A 77 -1.44 11.74 8.80
C GLU A 77 -1.18 11.68 10.31
N PRO A 78 0.03 12.01 10.76
CA PRO A 78 0.31 12.13 12.18
C PRO A 78 -0.35 13.37 12.77
N PRO A 79 -0.52 13.43 14.11
CA PRO A 79 -1.12 14.60 14.80
C PRO A 79 -0.37 15.92 14.55
N LYS A 80 0.96 15.83 14.34
CA LYS A 80 1.84 16.99 14.13
C LYS A 80 2.35 17.06 12.70
N MET A 81 2.69 18.28 12.24
CA MET A 81 3.27 18.54 10.90
C MET A 81 2.41 18.02 9.73
N LYS A 82 1.11 18.08 9.86
CA LYS A 82 0.13 17.53 8.90
C LYS A 82 0.38 17.97 7.46
N LEU A 83 0.65 19.27 7.22
CA LEU A 83 0.86 19.77 5.86
C LEU A 83 2.11 19.16 5.21
N LEU A 84 3.24 19.14 5.91
CA LEU A 84 4.48 18.55 5.38
C LEU A 84 4.31 17.05 5.13
N TRP A 85 3.61 16.37 6.04
CA TRP A 85 3.31 14.96 5.88
C TRP A 85 2.42 14.70 4.65
N ASN A 86 1.35 15.49 4.46
CA ASN A 86 0.48 15.37 3.28
C ASN A 86 1.24 15.60 1.97
N ILE A 87 2.16 16.57 1.91
CA ILE A 87 3.00 16.80 0.74
C ILE A 87 3.87 15.56 0.45
N ARG A 88 4.52 15.01 1.48
CA ARG A 88 5.31 13.78 1.34
C ARG A 88 4.45 12.59 0.91
N PHE A 89 3.29 12.43 1.51
CA PHE A 89 2.32 11.40 1.16
C PHE A 89 1.91 11.50 -0.31
N LEU A 90 1.55 12.69 -0.77
CA LEU A 90 1.18 12.92 -2.17
C LEU A 90 2.32 12.53 -3.12
N ILE A 91 3.53 12.98 -2.85
CA ILE A 91 4.69 12.72 -3.74
C ILE A 91 5.13 11.26 -3.67
N LYS A 92 5.20 10.68 -2.48
CA LYS A 92 5.78 9.34 -2.29
C LYS A 92 4.79 8.21 -2.55
N HIS A 93 3.52 8.41 -2.27
CA HIS A 93 2.53 7.33 -2.29
C HIS A 93 1.36 7.64 -3.23
N ALA A 94 0.63 8.71 -2.99
CA ALA A 94 -0.65 8.95 -3.65
C ALA A 94 -0.54 9.22 -5.15
N LEU A 95 0.30 10.15 -5.59
CA LEU A 95 0.43 10.51 -7.01
C LEU A 95 1.00 9.37 -7.88
N PRO A 96 2.04 8.62 -7.44
CA PRO A 96 2.50 7.47 -8.20
C PRO A 96 1.41 6.41 -8.42
N ILE A 97 0.69 6.05 -7.36
CA ILE A 97 -0.42 5.09 -7.46
C ILE A 97 -1.58 5.63 -8.27
N TYR A 98 -1.94 6.91 -8.09
CA TYR A 98 -2.95 7.58 -8.92
C TYR A 98 -2.62 7.49 -10.41
N LYS A 99 -1.36 7.75 -10.80
CA LYS A 99 -0.91 7.65 -12.20
C LYS A 99 -1.02 6.21 -12.72
N ALA A 100 -0.63 5.21 -11.93
CA ALA A 100 -0.76 3.82 -12.28
C ALA A 100 -2.23 3.42 -12.48
N THR A 101 -3.11 3.81 -11.54
CA THR A 101 -4.55 3.60 -11.62
C THR A 101 -5.15 4.24 -12.89
N ARG A 102 -4.70 5.46 -13.24
CA ARG A 102 -5.10 6.14 -14.50
C ARG A 102 -4.68 5.37 -15.75
N ARG A 103 -3.59 4.63 -15.70
CA ARG A 103 -3.12 3.73 -16.77
C ARG A 103 -3.85 2.37 -16.75
N LYS A 104 -4.84 2.21 -15.88
CA LYS A 104 -5.60 0.96 -15.66
C LYS A 104 -4.74 -0.20 -15.16
N VAL A 105 -3.67 0.09 -14.45
CA VAL A 105 -2.94 -0.94 -13.71
C VAL A 105 -3.81 -1.37 -12.51
N PRO A 106 -4.15 -2.66 -12.40
CA PRO A 106 -4.93 -3.17 -11.27
C PRO A 106 -4.25 -2.88 -9.93
N VAL A 107 -5.01 -2.36 -8.98
CA VAL A 107 -4.54 -2.06 -7.62
C VAL A 107 -5.34 -2.88 -6.63
N CYS A 108 -4.65 -3.64 -5.78
CA CYS A 108 -5.23 -4.39 -4.68
C CYS A 108 -4.78 -3.78 -3.36
N VAL A 109 -5.71 -3.45 -2.47
CA VAL A 109 -5.42 -2.91 -1.14
C VAL A 109 -5.56 -4.03 -0.12
N VAL A 110 -4.51 -4.29 0.66
CA VAL A 110 -4.45 -5.43 1.58
C VAL A 110 -3.98 -5.02 2.97
N GLY A 111 -4.90 -4.98 3.93
CA GLY A 111 -4.59 -4.72 5.34
C GLY A 111 -4.09 -3.29 5.62
N LEU A 112 -4.49 -2.31 4.82
CA LEU A 112 -4.03 -0.93 4.93
C LEU A 112 -4.80 -0.16 6.00
N GLY A 113 -4.07 0.61 6.83
CA GLY A 113 -4.65 1.63 7.70
C GLY A 113 -4.80 2.95 6.94
N VAL A 114 -6.00 3.54 6.96
CA VAL A 114 -6.31 4.76 6.20
C VAL A 114 -6.92 5.83 7.10
N GLY A 115 -6.40 7.06 6.98
CA GLY A 115 -6.89 8.23 7.70
C GLY A 115 -6.25 8.46 9.07
N PRO A 116 -6.48 9.66 9.63
CA PRO A 116 -7.12 10.80 8.97
C PRO A 116 -6.24 11.44 7.88
N LEU A 117 -6.86 12.19 6.95
CA LEU A 117 -6.21 13.06 5.97
C LEU A 117 -6.92 14.41 6.00
N SER A 118 -6.21 15.48 6.38
CA SER A 118 -6.78 16.83 6.48
C SER A 118 -6.81 17.57 5.15
N LEU A 119 -5.85 17.28 4.25
CA LEU A 119 -5.76 17.97 2.98
C LEU A 119 -6.80 17.42 1.97
N TYR A 120 -7.64 18.30 1.47
CA TYR A 120 -8.72 17.94 0.54
C TYR A 120 -8.23 17.19 -0.71
N VAL A 121 -7.09 17.61 -1.28
CA VAL A 121 -6.52 16.95 -2.45
C VAL A 121 -6.04 15.52 -2.13
N SER A 122 -5.52 15.29 -0.94
CA SER A 122 -5.15 13.93 -0.48
C SER A 122 -6.37 13.03 -0.39
N ARG A 123 -7.49 13.55 0.13
CA ARG A 123 -8.78 12.82 0.19
C ARG A 123 -9.34 12.49 -1.20
N LEU A 124 -9.29 13.44 -2.14
CA LEU A 124 -9.77 13.23 -3.51
C LEU A 124 -8.95 12.16 -4.24
N ILE A 125 -7.64 12.20 -4.12
CA ILE A 125 -6.76 11.21 -4.76
C ILE A 125 -6.98 9.83 -4.11
N THR A 126 -7.08 9.77 -2.78
CA THR A 126 -7.41 8.55 -2.05
C THR A 126 -8.74 7.98 -2.54
N LYS A 127 -9.81 8.80 -2.58
CA LYS A 127 -11.10 8.39 -3.13
C LYS A 127 -10.96 7.80 -4.53
N PHE A 128 -10.22 8.47 -5.43
CA PHE A 128 -10.03 7.97 -6.79
C PHE A 128 -9.33 6.62 -6.83
N ILE A 129 -8.23 6.46 -6.09
CA ILE A 129 -7.47 5.20 -6.04
C ILE A 129 -8.37 4.08 -5.54
N PHE A 130 -9.05 4.28 -4.41
CA PHE A 130 -9.85 3.25 -3.77
C PHE A 130 -11.10 2.88 -4.57
N ASN A 131 -11.74 3.84 -5.24
CA ASN A 131 -12.88 3.54 -6.12
C ASN A 131 -12.49 2.76 -7.38
N ASN A 132 -11.23 2.81 -7.79
CA ASN A 132 -10.73 2.08 -8.95
C ASN A 132 -9.85 0.86 -8.57
N ALA A 133 -9.72 0.55 -7.29
CA ALA A 133 -8.99 -0.64 -6.86
C ALA A 133 -9.81 -1.91 -7.13
N GLU A 134 -9.17 -3.03 -7.43
CA GLU A 134 -9.83 -4.33 -7.65
C GLU A 134 -10.42 -4.90 -6.36
N ILE A 135 -9.66 -4.81 -5.27
CA ILE A 135 -10.05 -5.24 -3.92
C ILE A 135 -9.62 -4.15 -2.94
N VAL A 136 -10.49 -3.87 -1.98
CA VAL A 136 -10.19 -3.00 -0.84
C VAL A 136 -10.41 -3.77 0.45
N CYS A 137 -9.31 -4.11 1.11
CA CYS A 137 -9.29 -4.68 2.44
C CYS A 137 -8.51 -3.76 3.38
N VAL A 138 -9.17 -3.20 4.39
CA VAL A 138 -8.55 -2.37 5.42
C VAL A 138 -8.41 -3.14 6.73
N ARG A 139 -7.50 -2.68 7.59
CA ARG A 139 -7.17 -3.39 8.84
C ARG A 139 -8.14 -3.12 9.98
N ASP A 140 -8.89 -2.01 9.94
CA ASP A 140 -9.74 -1.58 11.05
C ASP A 140 -10.97 -0.83 10.57
N GLN A 141 -11.96 -0.74 11.47
CA GLN A 141 -13.23 -0.09 11.20
C GLN A 141 -13.09 1.43 11.03
N GLU A 142 -12.13 2.06 11.70
CA GLU A 142 -11.86 3.50 11.58
C GLU A 142 -11.40 3.85 10.16
N SER A 143 -10.53 3.03 9.58
CA SER A 143 -10.10 3.17 8.19
C SER A 143 -11.26 3.05 7.20
N LYS A 144 -12.17 2.09 7.44
CA LYS A 144 -13.37 1.91 6.62
C LYS A 144 -14.29 3.13 6.68
N GLU A 145 -14.58 3.61 7.88
CA GLU A 145 -15.42 4.80 8.10
C GLU A 145 -14.80 6.05 7.48
N PHE A 146 -13.47 6.20 7.60
CA PHE A 146 -12.76 7.30 6.97
C PHE A 146 -12.88 7.25 5.43
N LEU A 147 -12.70 6.10 4.81
CA LEU A 147 -12.85 5.94 3.36
C LEU A 147 -14.27 6.27 2.89
N LEU A 148 -15.28 5.80 3.60
CA LEU A 148 -16.69 6.16 3.34
C LEU A 148 -16.90 7.67 3.46
N SER A 149 -16.30 8.33 4.47
CA SER A 149 -16.37 9.79 4.62
C SER A 149 -15.65 10.55 3.49
N CYS A 150 -14.69 9.95 2.82
CA CYS A 150 -14.06 10.48 1.61
C CYS A 150 -14.91 10.30 0.36
N GLY A 151 -16.01 9.52 0.45
CA GLY A 151 -16.91 9.21 -0.66
C GLY A 151 -16.44 8.03 -1.51
N VAL A 152 -15.72 7.08 -0.90
CA VAL A 152 -15.46 5.78 -1.53
C VAL A 152 -16.78 5.03 -1.57
N ASP A 153 -17.15 4.61 -2.77
CA ASP A 153 -18.44 3.99 -3.08
C ASP A 153 -18.21 2.59 -3.67
N ARG A 154 -17.69 1.69 -2.85
CA ARG A 154 -17.55 0.28 -3.19
C ARG A 154 -17.40 -0.55 -1.94
N ASP A 155 -17.46 -1.87 -2.09
CA ASP A 155 -17.27 -2.80 -0.98
C ASP A 155 -15.90 -2.65 -0.35
N ILE A 156 -15.88 -2.37 0.95
CA ILE A 156 -14.67 -2.27 1.76
C ILE A 156 -14.72 -3.41 2.77
N LEU A 157 -13.84 -4.38 2.56
CA LEU A 157 -13.62 -5.46 3.51
C LEU A 157 -12.83 -4.92 4.70
N CYS A 158 -13.21 -5.33 5.90
CA CYS A 158 -12.50 -5.01 7.12
C CYS A 158 -12.11 -6.31 7.81
N PHE A 159 -10.82 -6.61 7.82
CA PHE A 159 -10.30 -7.76 8.55
C PHE A 159 -9.23 -7.27 9.54
N PRO A 160 -9.15 -7.89 10.72
CA PRO A 160 -8.05 -7.64 11.64
C PRO A 160 -6.71 -7.76 10.92
N ASP A 161 -5.71 -7.08 11.45
CA ASP A 161 -4.37 -7.03 10.87
C ASP A 161 -3.95 -8.41 10.33
N ILE A 162 -3.41 -8.42 9.12
CA ILE A 162 -2.96 -9.62 8.40
C ILE A 162 -2.00 -10.48 9.26
N MET A 163 -1.43 -9.89 10.31
CA MET A 163 -0.60 -10.57 11.30
C MET A 163 -1.40 -11.41 12.30
N MET A 164 -2.68 -11.12 12.52
CA MET A 164 -3.51 -11.84 13.50
C MET A 164 -4.02 -13.22 13.00
N GLY A 165 -3.86 -13.52 11.72
CA GLY A 165 -4.21 -14.79 11.10
C GLY A 165 -3.05 -15.79 10.97
N ALA A 166 -1.91 -15.52 11.62
CA ALA A 166 -0.74 -16.40 11.61
C ALA A 166 -0.78 -17.35 12.81
N THR A 167 -1.60 -18.41 12.74
CA THR A 167 -1.45 -19.60 13.57
C THR A 167 -0.98 -20.76 12.70
#